data_d7444a6a285705aac9d18fba9c990bb5
#
_entry.id   d7444a6a285705aac9d18fba9c990bb5
#
_cell.length_a   1.000
_cell.length_b   1.000
_cell.length_c   1.000
_cell.angle_alpha   90.00
_cell.angle_beta   90.00
_cell.angle_gamma   90.00
#
_symmetry.space_group_name_H-M   'P 1'
#
loop_
_entity.id
_entity.type
_entity.pdbx_description
1 polymer ?
#
loop_
_entity_poly.entity_id
_entity_poly.type
_entity_poly.pdbx_seq_one_letter_code
_entity_poly.pdbx_strand_id
1 'polypeptide(L)'
;MTFRSKFELSEAIPHIKDAPKDESIIENLCLRPERNQRSFPDLIELTPEDGIKGDRWLKSPWLTLKNGKPDPGIQVSILSKRVWDAVKFGPEAIHPGDTFMSDFDTSEENCPTGTILEAGTAKLKVSGIFNEGCVKWKVRYGADAKNWITLEENKPLRLRGLLCAVISAGQIRNGDLLKKIS
;
A
#
# COMPACT_ATOMS: atom_id res chain seq x y z
N MET A 1 -23.71 10.51 3.40
CA MET A 1 -22.69 9.55 2.92
C MET A 1 -22.70 8.37 3.88
N THR A 2 -23.02 7.18 3.40
CA THR A 2 -23.06 5.98 4.25
C THR A 2 -21.79 5.20 4.04
N PHE A 3 -20.91 5.17 5.05
CA PHE A 3 -19.71 4.32 5.03
C PHE A 3 -20.10 2.84 5.09
N ARG A 4 -19.16 1.96 4.71
CA ARG A 4 -19.32 0.52 4.87
C ARG A 4 -19.42 0.16 6.34
N SER A 5 -20.40 -0.68 6.66
CA SER A 5 -20.60 -1.23 8.01
C SER A 5 -19.57 -2.30 8.34
N LYS A 6 -19.38 -2.58 9.64
CA LYS A 6 -18.55 -3.69 10.12
C LYS A 6 -18.95 -5.03 9.47
N PHE A 7 -20.24 -5.27 9.28
CA PHE A 7 -20.75 -6.49 8.65
C PHE A 7 -20.30 -6.61 7.20
N GLU A 8 -20.53 -5.58 6.36
CA GLU A 8 -20.11 -5.57 4.95
C GLU A 8 -18.60 -5.76 4.80
N LEU A 9 -17.80 -5.16 5.68
CA LEU A 9 -16.35 -5.30 5.69
C LEU A 9 -15.93 -6.73 6.07
N SER A 10 -16.60 -7.36 7.01
CA SER A 10 -16.32 -8.75 7.41
C SER A 10 -16.67 -9.74 6.30
N GLU A 11 -17.74 -9.51 5.56
CA GLU A 11 -18.14 -10.31 4.38
C GLU A 11 -17.12 -10.24 3.23
N ALA A 12 -16.28 -9.20 3.18
CA ALA A 12 -15.23 -9.08 2.16
C ALA A 12 -13.98 -9.94 2.45
N ILE A 13 -13.78 -10.41 3.69
CA ILE A 13 -12.57 -11.14 4.10
C ILE A 13 -12.30 -12.39 3.26
N PRO A 14 -13.27 -13.29 2.98
CA PRO A 14 -13.01 -14.46 2.14
C PRO A 14 -12.49 -14.08 0.75
N HIS A 15 -13.09 -13.08 0.12
CA HIS A 15 -12.65 -12.57 -1.18
C HIS A 15 -11.24 -11.99 -1.13
N ILE A 16 -10.89 -11.25 -0.06
CA ILE A 16 -9.55 -10.68 0.12
C ILE A 16 -8.51 -11.81 0.26
N LYS A 17 -8.81 -12.84 1.02
CA LYS A 17 -7.92 -14.01 1.22
C LYS A 17 -7.68 -14.84 -0.05
N ASP A 18 -8.60 -14.77 -0.99
CA ASP A 18 -8.52 -15.48 -2.28
C ASP A 18 -7.76 -14.68 -3.36
N ALA A 19 -7.00 -13.65 -2.96
CA ALA A 19 -6.20 -12.86 -3.88
C ALA A 19 -5.02 -13.65 -4.45
N PRO A 20 -4.58 -13.35 -5.69
CA PRO A 20 -3.39 -13.95 -6.29
C PRO A 20 -2.15 -13.82 -5.41
N LYS A 21 -1.33 -14.89 -5.33
CA LYS A 21 -0.17 -14.96 -4.43
C LYS A 21 1.16 -14.67 -5.12
N ASP A 22 1.26 -14.92 -6.41
CA ASP A 22 2.54 -14.90 -7.11
C ASP A 22 2.74 -13.65 -7.97
N GLU A 23 1.70 -13.27 -8.72
CA GLU A 23 1.75 -12.08 -9.58
C GLU A 23 0.36 -11.46 -9.80
N SER A 24 0.34 -10.16 -10.04
CA SER A 24 -0.86 -9.43 -10.47
C SER A 24 -0.51 -8.09 -11.12
N ILE A 25 -1.50 -7.44 -11.72
CA ILE A 25 -1.33 -6.16 -12.40
C ILE A 25 -1.25 -5.01 -11.38
N ILE A 26 -0.36 -4.06 -11.64
CA ILE A 26 -0.24 -2.80 -10.91
C ILE A 26 -1.22 -1.79 -11.50
N GLU A 27 -2.00 -1.17 -10.62
CA GLU A 27 -3.00 -0.17 -10.96
C GLU A 27 -2.91 1.06 -10.04
N ASN A 28 -3.44 2.18 -10.52
CA ASN A 28 -3.65 3.38 -9.69
C ASN A 28 -2.36 3.92 -9.04
N LEU A 29 -1.33 4.16 -9.86
CA LEU A 29 -0.12 4.83 -9.40
C LEU A 29 -0.47 6.18 -8.74
N CYS A 30 0.09 6.43 -7.58
CA CYS A 30 -0.12 7.66 -6.83
C CYS A 30 1.20 8.22 -6.31
N LEU A 31 1.49 9.45 -6.69
CA LEU A 31 2.60 10.25 -6.18
C LEU A 31 2.07 11.27 -5.17
N ARG A 32 2.80 11.47 -4.09
CA ARG A 32 2.47 12.42 -3.00
C ARG A 32 3.53 13.51 -2.94
N PRO A 33 3.51 14.52 -3.82
CA PRO A 33 4.56 15.54 -3.87
C PRO A 33 4.62 16.39 -2.60
N GLU A 34 3.46 16.66 -2.00
CA GLU A 34 3.32 17.47 -0.78
C GLU A 34 2.27 16.87 0.17
N ARG A 35 2.20 17.42 1.40
CA ARG A 35 1.18 17.01 2.38
C ARG A 35 -0.23 17.30 1.83
N ASN A 36 -1.09 16.29 1.81
CA ASN A 36 -2.46 16.31 1.27
C ASN A 36 -2.58 16.47 -0.25
N GLN A 37 -1.48 16.52 -0.98
CA GLN A 37 -1.48 16.48 -2.43
C GLN A 37 -1.32 15.05 -2.95
N ARG A 38 -1.92 14.80 -4.10
CA ARG A 38 -1.79 13.55 -4.87
C ARG A 38 -1.79 13.90 -6.34
N SER A 39 -0.96 13.20 -7.09
CA SER A 39 -1.02 13.13 -8.53
C SER A 39 -1.03 11.67 -8.97
N PHE A 40 -1.57 11.40 -10.14
CA PHE A 40 -1.77 10.05 -10.64
C PHE A 40 -1.03 9.91 -11.98
N PRO A 41 0.29 9.76 -11.94
CA PRO A 41 1.10 9.62 -13.16
C PRO A 41 0.93 8.22 -13.77
N ASP A 42 1.23 8.09 -15.06
CA ASP A 42 1.27 6.79 -15.73
C ASP A 42 2.58 6.03 -15.46
N LEU A 43 3.61 6.74 -15.00
CA LEU A 43 4.93 6.23 -14.69
C LEU A 43 5.48 6.86 -13.43
N ILE A 44 6.14 6.07 -12.59
CA ILE A 44 7.00 6.54 -11.49
C ILE A 44 8.40 5.93 -11.62
N GLU A 45 9.42 6.70 -11.20
CA GLU A 45 10.81 6.27 -11.10
C GLU A 45 11.17 6.08 -9.63
N LEU A 46 11.93 5.02 -9.34
CA LEU A 46 12.33 4.67 -7.98
C LEU A 46 13.83 4.43 -7.89
N THR A 47 14.43 4.87 -6.79
CA THR A 47 15.80 4.52 -6.41
C THR A 47 15.87 4.17 -4.92
N PRO A 48 16.86 3.38 -4.48
CA PRO A 48 17.07 3.13 -3.05
C PRO A 48 17.30 4.40 -2.23
N GLU A 49 17.97 5.40 -2.82
CA GLU A 49 18.35 6.65 -2.16
C GLU A 49 17.18 7.62 -2.03
N ASP A 50 16.42 7.80 -3.11
CA ASP A 50 15.37 8.81 -3.18
C ASP A 50 13.97 8.25 -2.88
N GLY A 51 13.82 6.92 -2.84
CA GLY A 51 12.51 6.28 -2.85
C GLY A 51 11.82 6.52 -4.18
N ILE A 52 10.67 7.17 -4.18
CA ILE A 52 9.94 7.55 -5.40
C ILE A 52 10.30 8.97 -5.76
N LYS A 53 10.83 9.18 -6.96
CA LYS A 53 11.22 10.50 -7.46
C LYS A 53 10.02 11.45 -7.46
N GLY A 54 10.17 12.57 -6.76
CA GLY A 54 9.12 13.58 -6.61
C GLY A 54 8.10 13.30 -5.48
N ASP A 55 8.20 12.17 -4.78
CA ASP A 55 7.42 11.94 -3.55
C ASP A 55 8.05 12.71 -2.37
N ARG A 56 7.19 13.09 -1.43
CA ARG A 56 7.61 13.83 -0.22
C ARG A 56 8.36 12.99 0.81
N TRP A 57 8.50 11.66 0.63
CA TRP A 57 9.14 10.79 1.61
C TRP A 57 10.49 11.30 2.07
N LEU A 58 11.35 11.72 1.14
CA LEU A 58 12.69 12.21 1.46
C LEU A 58 12.67 13.53 2.25
N LYS A 59 11.70 14.41 1.97
CA LYS A 59 11.58 15.75 2.59
C LYS A 59 10.79 15.75 3.89
N SER A 60 9.79 14.87 4.00
CA SER A 60 8.84 14.86 5.11
C SER A 60 8.36 13.42 5.41
N PRO A 61 9.28 12.54 5.85
CA PRO A 61 8.94 11.17 6.23
C PRO A 61 8.08 11.19 7.49
N TRP A 62 7.17 10.21 7.61
CA TRP A 62 6.42 10.02 8.85
C TRP A 62 7.13 9.10 9.84
N LEU A 63 8.20 8.42 9.40
CA LEU A 63 9.07 7.58 10.22
C LEU A 63 10.53 7.83 9.84
N THR A 64 11.39 7.94 10.85
CA THR A 64 12.83 8.14 10.69
C THR A 64 13.62 7.10 11.47
N LEU A 65 14.81 6.81 11.01
CA LEU A 65 15.82 6.02 11.72
C LEU A 65 16.38 6.79 12.93
N LYS A 66 17.07 6.10 13.82
CA LYS A 66 17.73 6.72 15.00
C LYS A 66 18.69 7.87 14.66
N ASN A 67 19.26 7.86 13.46
CA ASN A 67 20.15 8.92 12.96
C ASN A 67 19.42 10.10 12.31
N GLY A 68 18.08 10.13 12.38
CA GLY A 68 17.24 11.19 11.84
C GLY A 68 16.96 11.08 10.33
N LYS A 69 17.56 10.12 9.61
CA LYS A 69 17.28 9.91 8.19
C LYS A 69 15.91 9.28 7.99
N PRO A 70 15.24 9.53 6.86
CA PRO A 70 14.01 8.82 6.49
C PRO A 70 14.19 7.30 6.55
N ASP A 71 13.21 6.60 7.11
CA ASP A 71 13.25 5.14 7.14
C ASP A 71 12.92 4.58 5.74
N PRO A 72 13.85 3.84 5.09
CA PRO A 72 13.59 3.30 3.77
C PRO A 72 12.46 2.25 3.76
N GLY A 73 12.17 1.63 4.89
CA GLY A 73 11.08 0.65 5.00
C GLY A 73 9.68 1.19 4.71
N ILE A 74 9.54 2.53 4.56
CA ILE A 74 8.27 3.18 4.25
C ILE A 74 8.27 3.92 2.91
N GLN A 75 9.24 3.66 2.02
CA GLN A 75 9.37 4.33 0.73
C GLN A 75 8.18 4.07 -0.19
N VAL A 76 7.73 2.83 -0.26
CA VAL A 76 6.65 2.38 -1.14
C VAL A 76 5.54 1.77 -0.28
N SER A 77 4.29 2.08 -0.59
CA SER A 77 3.12 1.45 0.00
C SER A 77 2.27 0.78 -1.08
N ILE A 78 1.91 -0.49 -0.86
CA ILE A 78 1.13 -1.32 -1.77
C ILE A 78 -0.18 -1.68 -1.07
N LEU A 79 -1.31 -1.31 -1.66
CA LEU A 79 -2.63 -1.66 -1.12
C LEU A 79 -3.27 -2.74 -1.98
N SER A 80 -3.81 -3.79 -1.36
CA SER A 80 -4.65 -4.77 -2.07
C SER A 80 -5.85 -4.06 -2.68
N LYS A 81 -6.07 -4.27 -3.98
CA LYS A 81 -7.22 -3.73 -4.70
C LYS A 81 -8.53 -4.22 -4.08
N ARG A 82 -8.59 -5.48 -3.61
CA ARG A 82 -9.77 -6.05 -2.96
C ARG A 82 -10.11 -5.35 -1.65
N VAL A 83 -9.10 -4.93 -0.88
CA VAL A 83 -9.32 -4.10 0.31
C VAL A 83 -9.84 -2.71 -0.07
N TRP A 84 -9.26 -2.10 -1.11
CA TRP A 84 -9.74 -0.82 -1.62
C TRP A 84 -11.22 -0.91 -2.06
N ASP A 85 -11.57 -1.96 -2.82
CA ASP A 85 -12.94 -2.19 -3.27
C ASP A 85 -13.91 -2.43 -2.11
N ALA A 86 -13.45 -3.05 -1.01
CA ALA A 86 -14.26 -3.26 0.19
C ALA A 86 -14.54 -1.97 0.96
N VAL A 87 -13.56 -1.05 1.06
CA VAL A 87 -13.72 0.17 1.89
C VAL A 87 -14.28 1.36 1.12
N LYS A 88 -14.05 1.45 -0.19
CA LYS A 88 -14.57 2.56 -1.00
C LYS A 88 -16.09 2.51 -1.09
N PHE A 89 -16.71 3.66 -1.09
CA PHE A 89 -18.15 3.82 -1.32
C PHE A 89 -18.35 4.89 -2.41
N GLY A 90 -19.00 4.48 -3.48
CA GLY A 90 -19.26 5.34 -4.64
C GLY A 90 -18.02 5.69 -5.47
N PRO A 91 -18.24 6.32 -6.64
CA PRO A 91 -17.17 6.67 -7.57
C PRO A 91 -16.26 7.80 -7.08
N GLU A 92 -16.77 8.64 -6.16
CA GLU A 92 -16.06 9.81 -5.60
C GLU A 92 -15.21 9.46 -4.38
N ALA A 93 -14.97 8.17 -4.08
CA ALA A 93 -14.16 7.77 -2.95
C ALA A 93 -12.72 8.29 -3.09
N ILE A 94 -12.26 9.01 -2.07
CA ILE A 94 -10.92 9.62 -2.08
C ILE A 94 -9.87 8.52 -2.05
N HIS A 95 -8.95 8.53 -3.02
CA HIS A 95 -7.82 7.60 -3.07
C HIS A 95 -6.99 7.62 -1.76
N PRO A 96 -6.61 6.49 -1.19
CA PRO A 96 -5.94 6.43 0.12
C PRO A 96 -4.55 7.07 0.12
N GLY A 97 -3.88 7.10 -1.02
CA GLY A 97 -2.53 7.68 -1.19
C GLY A 97 -1.43 6.64 -1.08
N ASP A 98 -1.75 5.37 -1.24
CA ASP A 98 -0.76 4.32 -1.44
C ASP A 98 -0.08 4.48 -2.80
N THR A 99 1.16 4.04 -2.91
CA THR A 99 1.96 4.21 -4.12
C THR A 99 1.30 3.56 -5.33
N PHE A 100 0.74 2.37 -5.13
CA PHE A 100 -0.09 1.70 -6.12
C PHE A 100 -1.01 0.65 -5.47
N MET A 101 -1.96 0.19 -6.26
CA MET A 101 -2.84 -0.93 -5.93
C MET A 101 -2.54 -2.12 -6.82
N SER A 102 -2.82 -3.31 -6.32
CA SER A 102 -2.68 -4.55 -7.07
C SER A 102 -3.66 -5.59 -6.51
N ASP A 103 -4.24 -6.42 -7.35
CA ASP A 103 -5.05 -7.56 -6.91
C ASP A 103 -4.11 -8.68 -6.44
N PHE A 104 -3.51 -8.47 -5.26
CA PHE A 104 -2.42 -9.27 -4.74
C PHE A 104 -2.61 -9.57 -3.25
N ASP A 105 -2.26 -10.78 -2.82
CA ASP A 105 -2.30 -11.18 -1.42
C ASP A 105 -1.15 -10.52 -0.64
N THR A 106 -1.50 -9.53 0.19
CA THR A 106 -0.56 -8.78 1.02
C THR A 106 -0.36 -9.36 2.42
N SER A 107 -0.91 -10.55 2.70
CA SER A 107 -0.83 -11.19 4.03
C SER A 107 0.60 -11.49 4.47
N GLU A 108 0.78 -11.70 5.77
CA GLU A 108 2.06 -12.13 6.34
C GLU A 108 2.46 -13.53 5.89
N GLU A 109 1.48 -14.39 5.62
CA GLU A 109 1.70 -15.72 5.09
C GLU A 109 2.31 -15.67 3.69
N ASN A 110 1.77 -14.82 2.81
CA ASN A 110 2.25 -14.70 1.43
C ASN A 110 3.51 -13.83 1.32
N CYS A 111 3.56 -12.73 2.05
CA CYS A 111 4.63 -11.73 1.97
C CYS A 111 5.27 -11.48 3.35
N PRO A 112 5.95 -12.46 3.97
CA PRO A 112 6.67 -12.21 5.22
C PRO A 112 7.68 -11.08 5.06
N THR A 113 8.09 -10.50 6.18
CA THR A 113 9.17 -9.48 6.19
C THR A 113 10.41 -10.00 5.47
N GLY A 114 10.93 -9.22 4.54
CA GLY A 114 12.09 -9.60 3.74
C GLY A 114 11.75 -10.15 2.36
N THR A 115 10.49 -10.50 2.08
CA THR A 115 10.04 -10.91 0.74
C THR A 115 10.47 -9.87 -0.30
N ILE A 116 10.97 -10.35 -1.43
CA ILE A 116 11.35 -9.52 -2.56
C ILE A 116 10.23 -9.55 -3.59
N LEU A 117 9.78 -8.37 -3.96
CA LEU A 117 8.79 -8.14 -5.00
C LEU A 117 9.46 -7.41 -6.18
N GLU A 118 9.20 -7.87 -7.39
CA GLU A 118 9.50 -7.13 -8.60
C GLU A 118 8.25 -6.34 -9.01
N ALA A 119 8.39 -5.03 -9.16
CA ALA A 119 7.33 -4.13 -9.57
C ALA A 119 7.78 -3.35 -10.80
N GLY A 120 7.23 -3.66 -11.96
CA GLY A 120 7.79 -3.19 -13.24
C GLY A 120 9.24 -3.62 -13.38
N THR A 121 10.19 -2.67 -13.43
CA THR A 121 11.63 -2.96 -13.47
C THR A 121 12.33 -2.72 -12.12
N ALA A 122 11.63 -2.23 -11.10
CA ALA A 122 12.18 -2.01 -9.77
C ALA A 122 12.07 -3.26 -8.89
N LYS A 123 12.94 -3.38 -7.88
CA LYS A 123 12.81 -4.41 -6.84
C LYS A 123 12.56 -3.77 -5.49
N LEU A 124 11.57 -4.32 -4.80
CA LEU A 124 11.09 -3.87 -3.51
C LEU A 124 11.31 -4.97 -2.47
N LYS A 125 11.65 -4.58 -1.25
CA LYS A 125 11.74 -5.50 -0.11
C LYS A 125 10.67 -5.17 0.92
N VAL A 126 9.83 -6.14 1.24
CA VAL A 126 8.79 -5.99 2.28
C VAL A 126 9.43 -5.70 3.62
N SER A 127 9.03 -4.60 4.26
CA SER A 127 9.52 -4.19 5.57
C SER A 127 8.74 -4.83 6.71
N GLY A 128 9.34 -4.88 7.90
CA GLY A 128 8.66 -5.31 9.12
C GLY A 128 7.76 -4.23 9.75
N ILE A 129 7.63 -3.08 9.11
CA ILE A 129 6.83 -1.97 9.64
C ILE A 129 5.36 -2.25 9.32
N PHE A 130 4.53 -2.36 10.37
CA PHE A 130 3.09 -2.53 10.20
C PHE A 130 2.46 -1.22 9.73
N ASN A 131 1.69 -1.29 8.65
CA ASN A 131 0.98 -0.14 8.12
C ASN A 131 -0.35 0.06 8.86
N GLU A 132 -0.34 0.91 9.86
CA GLU A 132 -1.55 1.27 10.60
C GLU A 132 -2.38 2.30 9.83
N GLY A 133 -3.70 2.14 9.86
CA GLY A 133 -4.59 3.16 9.32
C GLY A 133 -4.52 4.43 10.16
N CYS A 134 -4.15 5.55 9.55
CA CYS A 134 -4.10 6.85 10.22
C CYS A 134 -5.50 7.46 10.42
N VAL A 135 -5.58 8.61 11.12
CA VAL A 135 -6.83 9.38 11.29
C VAL A 135 -7.49 9.70 9.94
N LYS A 136 -6.71 9.95 8.89
CA LYS A 136 -7.26 10.19 7.54
C LYS A 136 -8.00 8.98 6.97
N TRP A 137 -7.60 7.76 7.31
CA TRP A 137 -8.33 6.55 6.93
C TRP A 137 -9.72 6.54 7.55
N LYS A 138 -9.82 6.83 8.87
CA LYS A 138 -11.10 6.95 9.56
C LYS A 138 -12.00 8.03 8.95
N VAL A 139 -11.43 9.21 8.65
CA VAL A 139 -12.19 10.33 8.09
C VAL A 139 -12.74 10.02 6.70
N ARG A 140 -11.99 9.25 5.89
CA ARG A 140 -12.35 8.95 4.51
C ARG A 140 -13.27 7.75 4.35
N TYR A 141 -13.11 6.73 5.18
CA TYR A 141 -13.75 5.42 5.00
C TYR A 141 -14.60 4.99 6.20
N GLY A 142 -14.62 5.79 7.25
CA GLY A 142 -15.43 5.54 8.44
C GLY A 142 -14.68 4.88 9.60
N ALA A 143 -15.33 4.89 10.77
CA ALA A 143 -14.78 4.30 11.98
C ALA A 143 -14.67 2.78 11.87
N ASP A 144 -15.66 2.13 11.26
CA ASP A 144 -15.69 0.69 11.09
C ASP A 144 -14.54 0.20 10.22
N ALA A 145 -14.25 0.89 9.10
CA ALA A 145 -13.11 0.58 8.23
C ALA A 145 -11.76 0.79 8.96
N LYS A 146 -11.65 1.80 9.84
CA LYS A 146 -10.44 1.99 10.65
C LYS A 146 -10.27 0.88 11.68
N ASN A 147 -11.34 0.49 12.37
CA ASN A 147 -11.29 -0.58 13.36
C ASN A 147 -11.02 -1.93 12.69
N TRP A 148 -11.68 -2.22 11.58
CA TRP A 148 -11.57 -3.47 10.83
C TRP A 148 -10.13 -3.82 10.43
N ILE A 149 -9.36 -2.84 9.92
CA ILE A 149 -7.96 -3.08 9.52
C ILE A 149 -7.01 -3.29 10.71
N THR A 150 -7.43 -2.97 11.93
CA THR A 150 -6.61 -3.08 13.15
C THR A 150 -7.07 -4.16 14.12
N LEU A 151 -8.17 -4.89 13.81
CA LEU A 151 -8.58 -6.06 14.59
C LEU A 151 -7.45 -7.08 14.65
N GLU A 152 -7.23 -7.70 15.81
CA GLU A 152 -6.16 -8.67 16.03
C GLU A 152 -6.20 -9.82 15.00
N GLU A 153 -7.40 -10.36 14.73
CA GLU A 153 -7.62 -11.41 13.75
C GLU A 153 -7.31 -10.98 12.31
N ASN A 154 -7.33 -9.68 12.01
CA ASN A 154 -7.09 -9.12 10.68
C ASN A 154 -5.64 -8.65 10.47
N LYS A 155 -4.86 -8.47 11.54
CA LYS A 155 -3.46 -8.01 11.43
C LYS A 155 -2.61 -8.86 10.48
N PRO A 156 -2.67 -10.20 10.53
CA PRO A 156 -1.91 -11.04 9.61
C PRO A 156 -2.30 -10.86 8.14
N LEU A 157 -3.50 -10.36 7.85
CA LEU A 157 -3.96 -10.08 6.49
C LEU A 157 -3.38 -8.76 5.93
N ARG A 158 -2.81 -7.92 6.79
CA ARG A 158 -2.25 -6.61 6.41
C ARG A 158 -3.20 -5.80 5.54
N LEU A 159 -4.45 -5.69 5.99
CA LEU A 159 -5.51 -5.03 5.22
C LEU A 159 -5.20 -3.57 4.86
N ARG A 160 -4.29 -2.91 5.57
CA ARG A 160 -3.80 -1.57 5.21
C ARG A 160 -2.66 -1.62 4.18
N GLY A 161 -2.29 -2.80 3.73
CA GLY A 161 -1.27 -3.04 2.72
C GLY A 161 0.16 -3.13 3.26
N LEU A 162 1.08 -3.38 2.35
CA LEU A 162 2.50 -3.52 2.61
C LEU A 162 3.21 -2.18 2.61
N LEU A 163 4.31 -2.12 3.38
CA LEU A 163 5.33 -1.08 3.28
C LEU A 163 6.62 -1.73 2.81
N CYS A 164 7.31 -1.09 1.87
CA CYS A 164 8.50 -1.66 1.26
C CYS A 164 9.62 -0.62 1.13
N ALA A 165 10.86 -1.13 1.19
CA ALA A 165 12.05 -0.42 0.77
C ALA A 165 12.34 -0.69 -0.71
N VAL A 166 12.83 0.30 -1.43
CA VAL A 166 13.40 0.12 -2.77
C VAL A 166 14.80 -0.46 -2.62
N ILE A 167 15.06 -1.62 -3.23
CA ILE A 167 16.38 -2.27 -3.19
C ILE A 167 17.10 -2.31 -4.56
N SER A 168 16.35 -2.08 -5.65
CA SER A 168 16.90 -1.91 -6.98
C SER A 168 16.13 -0.81 -7.70
N ALA A 169 16.84 0.15 -8.25
CA ALA A 169 16.27 1.23 -9.04
C ALA A 169 15.50 0.68 -10.26
N GLY A 170 14.45 1.40 -10.66
CA GLY A 170 13.64 1.03 -11.80
C GLY A 170 12.47 1.96 -12.02
N GLN A 171 11.55 1.53 -12.86
CA GLN A 171 10.34 2.24 -13.22
C GLN A 171 9.12 1.33 -13.04
N ILE A 172 8.01 1.93 -12.68
CA ILE A 172 6.70 1.27 -12.57
C ILE A 172 5.69 2.05 -13.39
N ARG A 173 4.93 1.35 -14.24
CA ARG A 173 3.82 1.89 -15.04
C ARG A 173 2.49 1.26 -14.60
N ASN A 174 1.39 1.95 -14.81
CA ASN A 174 0.08 1.30 -14.77
C ASN A 174 0.04 0.17 -15.82
N GLY A 175 -0.38 -1.02 -15.42
CA GLY A 175 -0.38 -2.22 -16.27
C GLY A 175 0.86 -3.10 -16.14
N ASP A 176 1.93 -2.65 -15.49
CA ASP A 176 3.08 -3.51 -15.17
C ASP A 176 2.69 -4.62 -14.20
N LEU A 177 3.51 -5.65 -14.10
CA LEU A 177 3.33 -6.74 -13.16
C LEU A 177 3.99 -6.45 -11.81
N LEU A 178 3.30 -6.79 -10.74
CA LEU A 178 3.86 -7.05 -9.42
C LEU A 178 4.08 -8.54 -9.29
N LYS A 179 5.32 -8.99 -9.03
CA LYS A 179 5.68 -10.40 -8.89
C LYS A 179 6.42 -10.66 -7.59
N LYS A 180 6.07 -11.73 -6.91
CA LYS A 180 6.87 -12.26 -5.81
C LYS A 180 8.01 -13.10 -6.39
N ILE A 181 9.26 -12.75 -6.07
CA ILE A 181 10.45 -13.43 -6.62
C ILE A 181 11.28 -14.16 -5.57
N SER A 182 11.10 -13.88 -4.29
CA SER A 182 11.66 -14.63 -3.15
C SER A 182 10.99 -14.23 -1.83
#